data_c26d9df2beafff2b041fa452ef38df80
#
_entry.id   c26d9df2beafff2b041fa452ef38df80
#
_cell.length_a   1.000
_cell.length_b   1.000
_cell.length_c   1.000
_cell.angle_alpha   90.00
_cell.angle_beta   90.00
_cell.angle_gamma   90.00
#
_symmetry.space_group_name_H-M   'P 1'
#
loop_
_entity.id
_entity.type
_entity.pdbx_description
1 polymer ?
#
loop_
_entity_poly.entity_id
_entity_poly.type
_entity_poly.pdbx_seq_one_letter_code
_entity_poly.pdbx_strand_id
1 'polypeptide(L)'
;IDEGILIWYPEGQSYTGDNLIEIHTHGSKAVIDKLLNDLEARKDCRLAEPGEFTKTAYQNNRINLYEAESIADLLQAETEAQRIQALRLKNSSPKFLEWRETILDVLSKTEASIDFSEEDLPTGINQDNEKKIKLIVSEIDEMLDESMGEIIRDGYKIAIIGPPNAGKSSFLNLLVKRQAAIVSSIKGTTRDIIEVKYNINNYPIILTDTAGIRNAKNKIEKTGVELAINASKEANLDILIIDGTEKKIPKNILKLISDKTLIILNKKDKKSFNPKKIIKELKAVSYTHLRAHETCT
;
A
#
# COMPACT_ATOMS: atom_id res chain seq x y z
N ILE A 1 -26.51 -24.57 19.83
CA ILE A 1 -25.22 -24.12 19.30
C ILE A 1 -24.59 -23.13 20.29
N ASP A 2 -25.28 -22.06 20.60
CA ASP A 2 -24.84 -20.99 21.50
C ASP A 2 -26.05 -20.16 21.95
N GLU A 3 -25.87 -19.35 23.01
CA GLU A 3 -26.79 -18.29 23.39
C GLU A 3 -26.28 -16.96 22.82
N GLY A 4 -27.15 -16.22 22.13
CA GLY A 4 -26.74 -15.00 21.45
C GLY A 4 -27.93 -14.07 21.17
N ILE A 5 -27.67 -13.00 20.42
CA ILE A 5 -28.69 -12.04 20.01
C ILE A 5 -28.96 -12.22 18.52
N LEU A 6 -30.24 -12.28 18.17
CA LEU A 6 -30.70 -12.29 16.78
C LEU A 6 -31.42 -10.95 16.51
N ILE A 7 -30.95 -10.23 15.51
CA ILE A 7 -31.51 -8.94 15.09
C ILE A 7 -31.99 -9.08 13.66
N TRP A 8 -33.23 -8.70 13.43
CA TRP A 8 -33.80 -8.62 12.10
C TRP A 8 -33.95 -7.16 11.66
N TYR A 9 -33.44 -6.88 10.48
CA TYR A 9 -33.56 -5.60 9.80
C TYR A 9 -34.49 -5.75 8.60
N PRO A 10 -35.65 -5.05 8.56
CA PRO A 10 -36.48 -5.06 7.38
C PRO A 10 -35.83 -4.34 6.20
N GLU A 11 -36.36 -4.57 5.00
CA GLU A 11 -35.96 -3.90 3.77
C GLU A 11 -35.86 -2.38 3.95
N GLY A 12 -34.80 -1.79 3.40
CA GLY A 12 -34.48 -0.37 3.52
C GLY A 12 -33.81 0.05 4.85
N GLN A 13 -33.77 -0.80 5.87
CA GLN A 13 -33.15 -0.49 7.17
C GLN A 13 -31.85 -1.26 7.43
N SER A 14 -31.51 -2.21 6.58
CA SER A 14 -30.29 -2.99 6.68
C SER A 14 -29.09 -2.32 5.99
N TYR A 15 -27.90 -2.88 6.22
CA TYR A 15 -26.67 -2.49 5.52
C TYR A 15 -26.79 -2.69 4.01
N THR A 16 -27.34 -3.83 3.58
CA THR A 16 -27.49 -4.17 2.16
C THR A 16 -28.69 -3.49 1.49
N GLY A 17 -29.64 -2.98 2.26
CA GLY A 17 -30.93 -2.51 1.78
C GLY A 17 -32.01 -3.57 1.71
N ASP A 18 -31.65 -4.85 1.66
CA ASP A 18 -32.56 -5.99 1.68
C ASP A 18 -32.94 -6.39 3.11
N ASN A 19 -33.89 -7.34 3.27
CA ASN A 19 -34.12 -7.96 4.58
C ASN A 19 -32.84 -8.64 5.06
N LEU A 20 -32.38 -8.33 6.27
CA LEU A 20 -31.14 -8.84 6.84
C LEU A 20 -31.37 -9.40 8.24
N ILE A 21 -30.72 -10.52 8.54
CA ILE A 21 -30.66 -11.06 9.90
C ILE A 21 -29.21 -11.06 10.35
N GLU A 22 -28.94 -10.51 11.50
CA GLU A 22 -27.66 -10.61 12.19
C GLU A 22 -27.77 -11.56 13.37
N ILE A 23 -26.82 -12.48 13.48
CA ILE A 23 -26.73 -13.44 14.57
C ILE A 23 -25.43 -13.19 15.33
N HIS A 24 -25.56 -12.60 16.51
CA HIS A 24 -24.43 -12.29 17.37
C HIS A 24 -24.19 -13.44 18.36
N THR A 25 -23.07 -14.11 18.23
CA THR A 25 -22.67 -15.27 19.05
C THR A 25 -21.33 -15.01 19.72
N HIS A 26 -20.90 -15.91 20.62
CA HIS A 26 -19.53 -15.94 21.09
C HIS A 26 -18.58 -16.28 19.92
N GLY A 27 -17.41 -15.60 19.86
CA GLY A 27 -16.49 -15.64 18.71
C GLY A 27 -15.63 -16.89 18.62
N SER A 28 -16.06 -18.04 19.16
CA SER A 28 -15.32 -19.27 19.02
C SER A 28 -15.47 -19.86 17.61
N LYS A 29 -14.37 -20.33 17.02
CA LYS A 29 -14.39 -20.95 15.70
C LYS A 29 -15.39 -22.11 15.62
N ALA A 30 -15.50 -22.93 16.67
CA ALA A 30 -16.41 -24.06 16.71
C ALA A 30 -17.88 -23.64 16.63
N VAL A 31 -18.26 -22.54 17.26
CA VAL A 31 -19.63 -21.98 17.20
C VAL A 31 -19.92 -21.45 15.81
N ILE A 32 -18.99 -20.68 15.23
CA ILE A 32 -19.13 -20.10 13.89
C ILE A 32 -19.24 -21.19 12.84
N ASP A 33 -18.32 -22.17 12.84
CA ASP A 33 -18.32 -23.29 11.89
C ASP A 33 -19.61 -24.11 12.00
N LYS A 34 -20.10 -24.37 13.22
CA LYS A 34 -21.35 -25.12 13.43
C LYS A 34 -22.56 -24.34 12.91
N LEU A 35 -22.63 -23.03 13.17
CA LEU A 35 -23.73 -22.19 12.70
C LEU A 35 -23.77 -22.11 11.17
N LEU A 36 -22.60 -21.88 10.53
CA LEU A 36 -22.49 -21.82 9.07
C LEU A 36 -22.88 -23.15 8.42
N ASN A 37 -22.42 -24.29 8.95
CA ASN A 37 -22.78 -25.62 8.45
C ASN A 37 -24.29 -25.87 8.57
N ASP A 38 -24.93 -25.47 9.67
CA ASP A 38 -26.37 -25.68 9.86
C ASP A 38 -27.20 -24.79 8.93
N LEU A 39 -26.72 -23.58 8.61
CA LEU A 39 -27.34 -22.70 7.63
C LEU A 39 -27.15 -23.24 6.19
N GLU A 40 -25.95 -23.68 5.84
CA GLU A 40 -25.66 -24.22 4.51
C GLU A 40 -26.41 -25.55 4.23
N ALA A 41 -26.70 -26.31 5.26
CA ALA A 41 -27.56 -27.50 5.13
C ALA A 41 -29.01 -27.19 4.71
N ARG A 42 -29.43 -25.91 4.77
CA ARG A 42 -30.72 -25.45 4.28
C ARG A 42 -30.63 -25.16 2.78
N LYS A 43 -31.66 -25.61 2.03
CA LYS A 43 -31.69 -25.47 0.55
C LYS A 43 -31.65 -24.02 0.06
N ASP A 44 -32.06 -23.08 0.91
CA ASP A 44 -32.20 -21.66 0.54
C ASP A 44 -31.01 -20.81 1.02
N CYS A 45 -29.99 -21.42 1.61
CA CYS A 45 -28.81 -20.72 2.11
C CYS A 45 -27.55 -21.20 1.43
N ARG A 46 -26.61 -20.31 1.21
CA ARG A 46 -25.25 -20.59 0.78
C ARG A 46 -24.27 -19.63 1.47
N LEU A 47 -23.01 -19.98 1.47
CA LEU A 47 -21.98 -19.02 1.89
C LEU A 47 -21.90 -17.86 0.90
N ALA A 48 -21.78 -16.65 1.44
CA ALA A 48 -21.56 -15.46 0.63
C ALA A 48 -20.13 -15.44 0.08
N GLU A 49 -19.96 -14.89 -1.11
CA GLU A 49 -18.65 -14.60 -1.67
C GLU A 49 -17.99 -13.42 -0.92
N PRO A 50 -16.65 -13.35 -0.89
CA PRO A 50 -15.96 -12.21 -0.31
C PRO A 50 -16.44 -10.88 -0.93
N GLY A 51 -16.89 -9.93 -0.09
CA GLY A 51 -17.39 -8.62 -0.53
C GLY A 51 -18.85 -8.61 -1.04
N GLU A 52 -19.57 -9.74 -1.03
CA GLU A 52 -20.92 -9.83 -1.58
C GLU A 52 -21.92 -8.90 -0.88
N PHE A 53 -21.86 -8.77 0.44
CA PHE A 53 -22.72 -7.82 1.19
C PHE A 53 -22.47 -6.37 0.78
N THR A 54 -21.21 -5.97 0.63
CA THR A 54 -20.83 -4.63 0.17
C THR A 54 -21.25 -4.38 -1.29
N LYS A 55 -21.12 -5.39 -2.15
CA LYS A 55 -21.59 -5.33 -3.53
C LYS A 55 -23.11 -5.13 -3.60
N THR A 56 -23.87 -5.87 -2.78
CA THR A 56 -25.34 -5.72 -2.68
C THR A 56 -25.71 -4.32 -2.18
N ALA A 57 -25.05 -3.83 -1.13
CA ALA A 57 -25.25 -2.49 -0.61
C ALA A 57 -25.00 -1.41 -1.69
N TYR A 58 -23.96 -1.57 -2.50
CA TYR A 58 -23.67 -0.68 -3.62
C TYR A 58 -24.75 -0.76 -4.72
N GLN A 59 -25.18 -1.96 -5.11
CA GLN A 59 -26.24 -2.18 -6.11
C GLN A 59 -27.59 -1.59 -5.68
N ASN A 60 -27.87 -1.62 -4.38
CA ASN A 60 -29.08 -1.05 -3.78
C ASN A 60 -28.91 0.45 -3.42
N ASN A 61 -27.86 1.12 -3.91
CA ASN A 61 -27.56 2.54 -3.66
C ASN A 61 -27.51 2.92 -2.16
N ARG A 62 -27.13 1.97 -1.28
CA ARG A 62 -26.93 2.21 0.16
C ARG A 62 -25.60 2.87 0.44
N ILE A 63 -24.62 2.53 -0.38
CA ILE A 63 -23.27 3.09 -0.36
C ILE A 63 -22.82 3.41 -1.79
N ASN A 64 -21.91 4.34 -1.97
CA ASN A 64 -21.28 4.61 -3.25
C ASN A 64 -19.96 3.84 -3.40
N LEU A 65 -19.32 3.93 -4.58
CA LEU A 65 -18.09 3.19 -4.86
C LEU A 65 -16.93 3.60 -3.93
N TYR A 66 -16.79 4.89 -3.62
CA TYR A 66 -15.73 5.39 -2.73
C TYR A 66 -15.90 4.88 -1.30
N GLU A 67 -17.15 4.76 -0.83
CA GLU A 67 -17.44 4.16 0.47
C GLU A 67 -17.12 2.67 0.49
N ALA A 68 -17.43 1.95 -0.60
CA ALA A 68 -17.09 0.53 -0.73
C ALA A 68 -15.56 0.31 -0.72
N GLU A 69 -14.80 1.12 -1.46
CA GLU A 69 -13.33 1.09 -1.45
C GLU A 69 -12.76 1.44 -0.08
N SER A 70 -13.29 2.48 0.56
CA SER A 70 -12.90 2.86 1.92
C SER A 70 -13.11 1.74 2.94
N ILE A 71 -14.22 1.00 2.83
CA ILE A 71 -14.48 -0.17 3.69
C ILE A 71 -13.44 -1.27 3.44
N ALA A 72 -13.11 -1.54 2.18
CA ALA A 72 -12.09 -2.52 1.83
C ALA A 72 -10.71 -2.13 2.39
N ASP A 73 -10.30 -0.87 2.23
CA ASP A 73 -9.06 -0.34 2.77
C ASP A 73 -9.04 -0.39 4.31
N LEU A 74 -10.16 -0.06 4.96
CA LEU A 74 -10.28 -0.10 6.42
C LEU A 74 -10.14 -1.53 6.98
N LEU A 75 -10.73 -2.52 6.30
CA LEU A 75 -10.61 -3.94 6.68
C LEU A 75 -9.19 -4.48 6.49
N GLN A 76 -8.43 -3.93 5.56
CA GLN A 76 -7.04 -4.32 5.29
C GLN A 76 -6.02 -3.49 6.09
N ALA A 77 -6.46 -2.43 6.77
CA ALA A 77 -5.57 -1.56 7.52
C ALA A 77 -4.88 -2.31 8.67
N GLU A 78 -3.55 -2.37 8.62
CA GLU A 78 -2.68 -2.96 9.64
C GLU A 78 -2.03 -1.89 10.53
N THR A 79 -2.12 -0.61 10.13
CA THR A 79 -1.52 0.52 10.84
C THR A 79 -2.52 1.65 11.03
N GLU A 80 -2.24 2.53 12.02
CA GLU A 80 -3.08 3.69 12.30
C GLU A 80 -3.11 4.68 11.11
N ALA A 81 -2.00 4.84 10.40
CA ALA A 81 -1.94 5.68 9.22
C ALA A 81 -2.88 5.16 8.12
N GLN A 82 -2.91 3.84 7.88
CA GLN A 82 -3.85 3.22 6.92
C GLN A 82 -5.30 3.40 7.35
N ARG A 83 -5.61 3.22 8.64
CA ARG A 83 -6.96 3.43 9.15
C ARG A 83 -7.44 4.87 8.93
N ILE A 84 -6.59 5.86 9.24
CA ILE A 84 -6.89 7.27 9.01
C ILE A 84 -7.08 7.56 7.52
N GLN A 85 -6.22 7.01 6.66
CA GLN A 85 -6.30 7.19 5.22
C GLN A 85 -7.62 6.63 4.64
N ALA A 86 -8.03 5.42 5.06
CA ALA A 86 -9.29 4.82 4.65
C ALA A 86 -10.49 5.68 5.07
N LEU A 87 -10.50 6.23 6.28
CA LEU A 87 -11.56 7.14 6.74
C LEU A 87 -11.56 8.48 6.01
N ARG A 88 -10.40 9.01 5.61
CA ARG A 88 -10.29 10.22 4.78
C ARG A 88 -10.98 10.00 3.42
N LEU A 89 -10.73 8.87 2.75
CA LEU A 89 -11.38 8.52 1.49
C LEU A 89 -12.91 8.51 1.63
N LYS A 90 -13.43 7.88 2.69
CA LYS A 90 -14.87 7.89 2.99
C LYS A 90 -15.42 9.31 3.15
N ASN A 91 -14.72 10.17 3.89
CA ASN A 91 -15.13 11.54 4.16
C ASN A 91 -15.01 12.45 2.91
N SER A 92 -14.20 12.08 1.92
CA SER A 92 -14.06 12.82 0.65
C SER A 92 -15.17 12.51 -0.34
N SER A 93 -15.98 11.49 -0.11
CA SER A 93 -17.09 11.09 -0.98
C SER A 93 -18.05 12.24 -1.35
N PRO A 94 -18.49 13.14 -0.44
CA PRO A 94 -19.32 14.28 -0.80
C PRO A 94 -18.67 15.23 -1.79
N LYS A 95 -17.35 15.42 -1.70
CA LYS A 95 -16.59 16.31 -2.60
C LYS A 95 -16.56 15.78 -4.04
N PHE A 96 -16.40 14.47 -4.21
CA PHE A 96 -16.45 13.84 -5.53
C PHE A 96 -17.85 13.97 -6.18
N LEU A 97 -18.90 13.89 -5.39
CA LEU A 97 -20.26 14.14 -5.88
C LEU A 97 -20.47 15.58 -6.30
N GLU A 98 -19.96 16.56 -5.55
CA GLU A 98 -19.98 17.97 -5.90
C GLU A 98 -19.23 18.25 -7.23
N TRP A 99 -18.05 17.68 -7.42
CA TRP A 99 -17.32 17.78 -8.69
C TRP A 99 -18.11 17.17 -9.85
N ARG A 100 -18.69 16.00 -9.63
CA ARG A 100 -19.53 15.34 -10.66
C ARG A 100 -20.68 16.24 -11.09
N GLU A 101 -21.44 16.80 -10.17
CA GLU A 101 -22.56 17.72 -10.49
C GLU A 101 -22.06 18.98 -11.21
N THR A 102 -20.96 19.55 -10.78
CA THR A 102 -20.35 20.72 -11.43
C THR A 102 -19.90 20.39 -12.85
N ILE A 103 -19.28 19.22 -13.09
CA ILE A 103 -18.88 18.78 -14.45
C ILE A 103 -20.10 18.55 -15.33
N LEU A 104 -21.19 17.97 -14.80
CA LEU A 104 -22.43 17.78 -15.54
C LEU A 104 -23.09 19.12 -15.94
N ASP A 105 -23.08 20.11 -15.04
CA ASP A 105 -23.55 21.45 -15.33
C ASP A 105 -22.72 22.12 -16.46
N VAL A 106 -21.41 22.01 -16.37
CA VAL A 106 -20.50 22.51 -17.42
C VAL A 106 -20.73 21.82 -18.75
N LEU A 107 -20.88 20.47 -18.74
CA LEU A 107 -21.14 19.68 -19.95
C LEU A 107 -22.47 20.10 -20.60
N SER A 108 -23.55 20.17 -19.85
CA SER A 108 -24.87 20.52 -20.38
C SER A 108 -24.90 21.95 -20.99
N LYS A 109 -24.22 22.91 -20.35
CA LYS A 109 -24.09 24.28 -20.87
C LYS A 109 -23.23 24.34 -22.13
N THR A 110 -22.20 23.51 -22.21
CA THR A 110 -21.34 23.42 -23.38
C THR A 110 -22.09 22.78 -24.57
N GLU A 111 -22.82 21.71 -24.35
CA GLU A 111 -23.68 21.08 -25.34
C GLU A 111 -24.74 22.06 -25.84
N ALA A 112 -25.43 22.75 -24.94
CA ALA A 112 -26.40 23.78 -25.32
C ALA A 112 -25.77 24.90 -26.19
N SER A 113 -24.52 25.31 -25.88
CA SER A 113 -23.83 26.33 -26.68
C SER A 113 -23.44 25.87 -28.06
N ILE A 114 -23.32 24.56 -28.32
CA ILE A 114 -23.04 23.97 -29.63
C ILE A 114 -24.35 23.81 -30.41
N ASP A 115 -25.37 23.27 -29.79
CA ASP A 115 -26.65 22.97 -30.45
C ASP A 115 -27.44 24.23 -30.81
N PHE A 116 -27.37 25.28 -29.98
CA PHE A 116 -28.10 26.54 -30.09
C PHE A 116 -27.15 27.71 -30.42
N SER A 117 -26.15 27.49 -31.26
CA SER A 117 -25.13 28.49 -31.61
C SER A 117 -25.68 29.74 -32.30
N GLU A 118 -26.90 29.68 -32.88
CA GLU A 118 -27.59 30.80 -33.55
C GLU A 118 -28.56 31.56 -32.59
N GLU A 119 -28.79 31.08 -31.39
CA GLU A 119 -29.61 31.75 -30.37
C GLU A 119 -28.77 32.63 -29.45
N ASP A 120 -29.39 33.71 -28.89
CA ASP A 120 -28.75 34.61 -27.91
C ASP A 120 -28.52 33.89 -26.56
N LEU A 121 -27.50 33.06 -26.52
CA LEU A 121 -27.03 32.47 -25.24
C LEU A 121 -26.40 33.53 -24.35
N PRO A 122 -26.53 33.44 -23.03
CA PRO A 122 -25.92 34.42 -22.11
C PRO A 122 -24.42 34.58 -22.38
N THR A 123 -23.98 35.82 -22.57
CA THR A 123 -22.55 36.13 -22.77
C THR A 123 -21.75 35.74 -21.54
N GLY A 124 -20.71 34.93 -21.73
CA GLY A 124 -19.80 34.56 -20.64
C GLY A 124 -19.90 33.10 -20.17
N ILE A 125 -20.80 32.26 -20.72
CA ILE A 125 -20.92 30.82 -20.35
C ILE A 125 -19.56 30.11 -20.42
N ASN A 126 -18.80 30.33 -21.51
CA ASN A 126 -17.51 29.65 -21.67
C ASN A 126 -16.49 30.10 -20.62
N GLN A 127 -16.48 31.38 -20.22
CA GLN A 127 -15.59 31.87 -19.17
C GLN A 127 -15.96 31.34 -17.78
N ASP A 128 -17.26 31.21 -17.50
CA ASP A 128 -17.73 30.65 -16.25
C ASP A 128 -17.43 29.16 -16.16
N ASN A 129 -17.66 28.43 -17.25
CA ASN A 129 -17.30 27.02 -17.35
C ASN A 129 -15.79 26.78 -17.14
N GLU A 130 -14.94 27.60 -17.77
CA GLU A 130 -13.48 27.53 -17.61
C GLU A 130 -13.06 27.77 -16.16
N LYS A 131 -13.67 28.74 -15.45
CA LYS A 131 -13.40 28.99 -14.02
C LYS A 131 -13.77 27.78 -13.16
N LYS A 132 -14.95 27.18 -13.39
CA LYS A 132 -15.39 26.00 -12.63
C LYS A 132 -14.44 24.82 -12.82
N ILE A 133 -14.02 24.55 -14.06
CA ILE A 133 -13.06 23.48 -14.32
C ILE A 133 -11.69 23.76 -13.69
N LYS A 134 -11.18 24.98 -13.77
CA LYS A 134 -9.92 25.36 -13.12
C LYS A 134 -9.97 25.19 -11.60
N LEU A 135 -11.11 25.51 -10.99
CA LEU A 135 -11.30 25.30 -9.55
C LEU A 135 -11.22 23.80 -9.20
N ILE A 136 -11.94 22.95 -9.94
CA ILE A 136 -11.89 21.50 -9.74
C ILE A 136 -10.46 20.97 -9.89
N VAL A 137 -9.74 21.39 -10.94
CA VAL A 137 -8.35 20.98 -11.16
C VAL A 137 -7.47 21.39 -9.98
N SER A 138 -7.60 22.63 -9.49
CA SER A 138 -6.83 23.11 -8.33
C SER A 138 -7.12 22.29 -7.06
N GLU A 139 -8.38 21.96 -6.81
CA GLU A 139 -8.78 21.15 -5.64
C GLU A 139 -8.28 19.69 -5.76
N ILE A 140 -8.25 19.14 -6.97
CA ILE A 140 -7.65 17.81 -7.23
C ILE A 140 -6.14 17.84 -7.01
N ASP A 141 -5.45 18.87 -7.51
CA ASP A 141 -4.01 19.02 -7.33
C ASP A 141 -3.63 19.14 -5.84
N GLU A 142 -4.40 19.89 -5.05
CA GLU A 142 -4.22 19.95 -3.59
C GLU A 142 -4.39 18.57 -2.94
N MET A 143 -5.42 17.81 -3.33
CA MET A 143 -5.62 16.45 -2.81
C MET A 143 -4.51 15.49 -3.22
N LEU A 144 -3.93 15.65 -4.41
CA LEU A 144 -2.82 14.83 -4.90
C LEU A 144 -1.50 15.17 -4.19
N ASP A 145 -1.24 16.45 -3.90
CA ASP A 145 -0.04 16.88 -3.17
C ASP A 145 -0.04 16.37 -1.71
N GLU A 146 -1.21 16.23 -1.09
CA GLU A 146 -1.35 15.54 0.19
C GLU A 146 -1.15 14.03 0.11
N SER A 147 -1.05 13.48 -1.10
CA SER A 147 -1.12 12.06 -1.38
C SER A 147 0.20 11.29 -1.18
N MET A 148 0.67 11.23 0.05
CA MET A 148 1.32 9.99 0.52
C MET A 148 0.30 8.82 0.61
N GLY A 149 -0.92 9.02 0.09
CA GLY A 149 -2.05 8.12 0.24
C GLY A 149 -1.79 6.72 -0.33
N GLU A 150 -1.28 6.61 -1.55
CA GLU A 150 -0.89 5.32 -2.13
C GLU A 150 0.23 4.64 -1.34
N ILE A 151 1.23 5.42 -0.91
CA ILE A 151 2.34 4.89 -0.11
C ILE A 151 1.86 4.40 1.25
N ILE A 152 0.90 5.09 1.87
CA ILE A 152 0.32 4.66 3.15
C ILE A 152 -0.56 3.42 2.93
N ARG A 153 -1.38 3.39 1.88
CA ARG A 153 -2.26 2.27 1.55
C ARG A 153 -1.47 1.01 1.26
N ASP A 154 -0.55 1.08 0.32
CA ASP A 154 0.20 -0.08 -0.19
C ASP A 154 1.41 -0.43 0.67
N GLY A 155 1.89 0.50 1.49
CA GLY A 155 3.09 0.40 2.30
C GLY A 155 4.34 0.94 1.59
N TYR A 156 5.21 1.59 2.36
CA TYR A 156 6.48 2.11 1.86
C TYR A 156 7.45 0.97 1.60
N LYS A 157 7.72 0.67 0.34
CA LYS A 157 8.56 -0.45 -0.09
C LYS A 157 10.05 -0.13 0.06
N ILE A 158 10.77 -0.96 0.80
CA ILE A 158 12.22 -0.84 1.01
C ILE A 158 12.90 -2.13 0.54
N ALA A 159 13.80 -2.03 -0.44
CA ALA A 159 14.63 -3.14 -0.87
C ALA A 159 15.94 -3.17 -0.10
N ILE A 160 16.29 -4.33 0.48
CA ILE A 160 17.59 -4.55 1.12
C ILE A 160 18.50 -5.23 0.10
N ILE A 161 19.47 -4.49 -0.42
CA ILE A 161 20.39 -4.92 -1.45
C ILE A 161 21.85 -4.94 -0.95
N GLY A 162 22.70 -5.66 -1.63
CA GLY A 162 24.12 -5.72 -1.28
C GLY A 162 24.75 -7.09 -1.59
N PRO A 163 26.10 -7.18 -1.58
CA PRO A 163 26.81 -8.40 -1.90
C PRO A 163 26.51 -9.54 -0.91
N PRO A 164 26.79 -10.80 -1.28
CA PRO A 164 26.72 -11.92 -0.34
C PRO A 164 27.58 -11.65 0.91
N ASN A 165 27.12 -12.13 2.08
CA ASN A 165 27.81 -11.98 3.37
C ASN A 165 28.03 -10.53 3.86
N ALA A 166 27.42 -9.52 3.25
CA ALA A 166 27.47 -8.13 3.73
C ALA A 166 26.73 -7.92 5.05
N GLY A 167 25.86 -8.86 5.45
CA GLY A 167 25.12 -8.82 6.71
C GLY A 167 23.64 -8.40 6.55
N LYS A 168 23.08 -8.53 5.35
CA LYS A 168 21.65 -8.21 5.07
C LYS A 168 20.69 -8.93 6.02
N SER A 169 20.82 -10.25 6.16
CA SER A 169 19.96 -11.04 7.05
C SER A 169 20.16 -10.71 8.54
N SER A 170 21.39 -10.31 8.93
CA SER A 170 21.65 -9.85 10.30
C SER A 170 20.98 -8.52 10.59
N PHE A 171 20.99 -7.60 9.62
CA PHE A 171 20.31 -6.32 9.69
C PHE A 171 18.79 -6.51 9.78
N LEU A 172 18.23 -7.36 8.93
CA LEU A 172 16.81 -7.69 8.94
C LEU A 172 16.39 -8.32 10.27
N ASN A 173 17.16 -9.27 10.79
CA ASN A 173 16.92 -9.88 12.09
C ASN A 173 16.99 -8.85 13.26
N LEU A 174 17.85 -7.85 13.14
CA LEU A 174 17.94 -6.77 14.14
C LEU A 174 16.67 -5.90 14.10
N LEU A 175 16.15 -5.58 12.93
CA LEU A 175 14.89 -4.85 12.77
C LEU A 175 13.72 -5.65 13.34
N VAL A 176 13.63 -6.95 13.04
CA VAL A 176 12.58 -7.85 13.56
C VAL A 176 12.59 -7.89 15.10
N LYS A 177 13.76 -7.91 15.73
CA LYS A 177 13.88 -8.00 17.20
C LYS A 177 13.54 -6.69 17.92
N ARG A 178 13.73 -5.54 17.30
CA ARG A 178 13.54 -4.22 17.94
C ARG A 178 12.12 -3.71 17.95
N GLN A 179 11.28 -4.18 17.03
CA GLN A 179 9.88 -3.74 16.93
C GLN A 179 9.01 -4.98 16.80
N ALA A 180 7.86 -4.99 17.47
CA ALA A 180 6.85 -6.02 17.32
C ALA A 180 6.40 -6.03 15.83
N ALA A 181 7.06 -6.87 15.05
CA ALA A 181 6.69 -7.08 13.66
C ALA A 181 5.28 -7.66 13.65
N ILE A 182 4.35 -6.99 13.00
CA ILE A 182 3.13 -7.66 12.55
C ILE A 182 3.61 -8.56 11.41
N VAL A 183 4.07 -9.77 11.77
CA VAL A 183 4.52 -10.75 10.80
C VAL A 183 3.29 -11.41 10.21
N SER A 184 2.67 -10.79 9.24
CA SER A 184 1.87 -11.53 8.29
C SER A 184 2.81 -12.04 7.19
N SER A 185 3.37 -13.23 7.40
CA SER A 185 3.96 -13.96 6.30
C SER A 185 2.84 -14.35 5.34
N ILE A 186 2.62 -13.56 4.30
CA ILE A 186 1.83 -14.03 3.16
C ILE A 186 2.65 -15.18 2.57
N LYS A 187 2.23 -16.41 2.85
CA LYS A 187 2.75 -17.60 2.19
C LYS A 187 2.28 -17.55 0.73
N GLY A 188 3.01 -16.84 -0.11
CA GLY A 188 3.02 -17.04 -1.54
C GLY A 188 3.88 -18.27 -1.86
N THR A 189 3.58 -18.96 -2.94
CA THR A 189 4.19 -20.18 -3.44
C THR A 189 5.71 -20.16 -3.37
N THR A 190 6.34 -21.29 -3.17
CA THR A 190 7.75 -21.61 -2.85
C THR A 190 8.87 -21.00 -3.73
N ARG A 191 8.62 -19.90 -4.46
CA ARG A 191 9.57 -19.18 -5.33
C ARG A 191 9.56 -17.67 -5.14
N ASP A 192 8.77 -17.12 -4.22
CA ASP A 192 8.53 -15.68 -4.13
C ASP A 192 9.50 -14.99 -3.16
N ILE A 193 9.81 -13.75 -3.47
CA ILE A 193 10.55 -12.80 -2.66
C ILE A 193 9.91 -12.74 -1.27
N ILE A 194 10.68 -12.84 -0.20
CA ILE A 194 10.17 -12.73 1.16
C ILE A 194 9.91 -11.26 1.44
N GLU A 195 8.65 -10.88 1.47
CA GLU A 195 8.19 -9.60 1.95
C GLU A 195 7.85 -9.69 3.43
N VAL A 196 8.37 -8.75 4.20
CA VAL A 196 8.08 -8.65 5.64
C VAL A 196 7.49 -7.27 5.91
N LYS A 197 6.26 -7.25 6.41
CA LYS A 197 5.57 -6.01 6.77
C LYS A 197 5.95 -5.57 8.18
N TYR A 198 6.20 -4.30 8.32
CA TYR A 198 6.55 -3.63 9.58
C TYR A 198 5.68 -2.41 9.81
N ASN A 199 5.39 -2.15 11.06
CA ASN A 199 4.82 -0.88 11.49
C ASN A 199 5.95 -0.02 12.10
N ILE A 200 6.34 1.06 11.45
CA ILE A 200 7.32 2.01 11.99
C ILE A 200 6.62 3.35 12.22
N ASN A 201 6.47 3.75 13.49
CA ASN A 201 5.77 4.99 13.87
C ASN A 201 4.38 5.12 13.23
N ASN A 202 3.61 4.03 13.23
CA ASN A 202 2.28 3.92 12.63
C ASN A 202 2.22 3.92 11.09
N TYR A 203 3.37 3.89 10.41
CA TYR A 203 3.42 3.78 8.95
C TYR A 203 3.71 2.34 8.51
N PRO A 204 3.04 1.84 7.46
CA PRO A 204 3.29 0.50 6.93
C PRO A 204 4.58 0.51 6.10
N ILE A 205 5.52 -0.34 6.46
CA ILE A 205 6.78 -0.54 5.75
C ILE A 205 6.85 -1.97 5.25
N ILE A 206 7.17 -2.16 3.98
CA ILE A 206 7.39 -3.47 3.37
C ILE A 206 8.88 -3.63 3.09
N LEU A 207 9.52 -4.54 3.82
CA LEU A 207 10.90 -4.89 3.57
C LEU A 207 10.98 -6.10 2.64
N THR A 208 11.64 -5.92 1.51
CA THR A 208 11.89 -6.98 0.53
C THR A 208 13.33 -7.47 0.69
N ASP A 209 13.52 -8.72 1.14
CA ASP A 209 14.84 -9.34 1.25
C ASP A 209 15.20 -10.08 -0.03
N THR A 210 16.13 -9.50 -0.79
CA THR A 210 16.67 -10.11 -2.01
C THR A 210 17.61 -11.30 -1.74
N ALA A 211 17.99 -11.54 -0.47
CA ALA A 211 18.87 -12.64 -0.06
C ALA A 211 18.14 -13.85 0.52
N GLY A 212 16.81 -13.79 0.70
CA GLY A 212 16.00 -14.80 1.41
C GLY A 212 15.83 -16.14 0.72
N ILE A 213 16.44 -16.39 -0.42
CA ILE A 213 16.43 -17.71 -1.08
C ILE A 213 17.41 -18.64 -0.37
N ARG A 214 17.04 -19.05 0.84
CA ARG A 214 17.78 -20.01 1.65
C ARG A 214 17.58 -21.43 1.18
N ASN A 215 17.67 -21.83 -0.06
CA ASN A 215 17.75 -23.28 -0.39
C ASN A 215 17.97 -23.60 -1.88
N ALA A 216 18.72 -22.81 -2.62
CA ALA A 216 19.14 -23.25 -3.94
C ALA A 216 20.68 -23.36 -3.98
N LYS A 217 21.20 -24.53 -3.65
CA LYS A 217 22.58 -24.89 -3.96
C LYS A 217 22.73 -24.90 -5.49
N ASN A 218 23.67 -24.10 -6.00
CA ASN A 218 24.29 -24.22 -7.33
C ASN A 218 23.71 -23.53 -8.58
N LYS A 219 23.01 -22.34 -8.49
CA LYS A 219 22.84 -21.48 -9.71
C LYS A 219 22.69 -19.97 -9.37
N ILE A 220 23.36 -19.47 -8.33
CA ILE A 220 22.81 -18.46 -7.41
C ILE A 220 23.30 -17.03 -7.69
N GLU A 221 24.44 -16.80 -8.32
CA GLU A 221 24.96 -15.41 -8.41
C GLU A 221 24.25 -14.53 -9.46
N LYS A 222 23.90 -15.08 -10.62
CA LYS A 222 23.18 -14.29 -11.64
C LYS A 222 21.75 -13.99 -11.23
N THR A 223 21.03 -14.98 -10.69
CA THR A 223 19.65 -14.85 -10.25
C THR A 223 19.52 -13.86 -9.07
N GLY A 224 20.48 -13.82 -8.15
CA GLY A 224 20.45 -12.90 -7.01
C GLY A 224 20.63 -11.41 -7.40
N VAL A 225 21.42 -11.12 -8.43
CA VAL A 225 21.57 -9.75 -8.94
C VAL A 225 20.32 -9.30 -9.70
N GLU A 226 19.73 -10.17 -10.52
CA GLU A 226 18.48 -9.86 -11.24
C GLU A 226 17.31 -9.61 -10.27
N LEU A 227 17.20 -10.41 -9.21
CA LEU A 227 16.20 -10.19 -8.16
C LEU A 227 16.42 -8.88 -7.41
N ALA A 228 17.67 -8.53 -7.11
CA ALA A 228 18.02 -7.26 -6.48
C ALA A 228 17.65 -6.07 -7.37
N ILE A 229 17.89 -6.17 -8.68
CA ILE A 229 17.51 -5.14 -9.65
C ILE A 229 15.99 -4.98 -9.72
N ASN A 230 15.25 -6.07 -9.76
CA ASN A 230 13.79 -6.02 -9.84
C ASN A 230 13.18 -5.46 -8.55
N ALA A 231 13.64 -5.91 -7.39
CA ALA A 231 13.20 -5.37 -6.10
C ALA A 231 13.50 -3.87 -5.96
N SER A 232 14.69 -3.44 -6.41
CA SER A 232 15.06 -2.02 -6.41
C SER A 232 14.18 -1.17 -7.34
N LYS A 233 13.71 -1.70 -8.47
CA LYS A 233 12.82 -0.96 -9.39
C LYS A 233 11.47 -0.64 -8.75
N GLU A 234 10.94 -1.56 -7.94
CA GLU A 234 9.64 -1.42 -7.28
C GLU A 234 9.72 -0.73 -5.92
N ALA A 235 10.90 -0.61 -5.34
CA ALA A 235 11.11 0.00 -4.03
C ALA A 235 11.08 1.53 -4.08
N ASN A 236 10.56 2.14 -3.03
CA ASN A 236 10.63 3.58 -2.78
C ASN A 236 12.01 3.99 -2.24
N LEU A 237 12.68 3.08 -1.50
CA LEU A 237 14.01 3.28 -0.93
C LEU A 237 14.84 2.00 -1.07
N ASP A 238 16.09 2.13 -1.46
CA ASP A 238 17.06 1.03 -1.44
C ASP A 238 17.99 1.17 -0.25
N ILE A 239 18.12 0.12 0.56
CA ILE A 239 19.14 0.03 1.60
C ILE A 239 20.27 -0.86 1.10
N LEU A 240 21.38 -0.24 0.69
CA LEU A 240 22.56 -0.95 0.23
C LEU A 240 23.49 -1.23 1.42
N ILE A 241 23.60 -2.51 1.79
CA ILE A 241 24.50 -2.95 2.85
C ILE A 241 25.83 -3.43 2.26
N ILE A 242 26.91 -2.79 2.70
CA ILE A 242 28.28 -3.09 2.27
C ILE A 242 29.11 -3.55 3.47
N ASP A 243 29.91 -4.58 3.28
CA ASP A 243 30.92 -4.98 4.27
C ASP A 243 32.05 -3.95 4.32
N GLY A 244 32.13 -3.22 5.44
CA GLY A 244 33.13 -2.17 5.65
C GLY A 244 34.59 -2.68 5.73
N THR A 245 34.79 -4.01 5.71
CA THR A 245 36.13 -4.64 5.69
C THR A 245 36.62 -4.97 4.28
N GLU A 246 35.73 -4.87 3.28
CA GLU A 246 36.06 -5.18 1.89
C GLU A 246 37.01 -4.14 1.27
N LYS A 247 37.87 -4.60 0.35
CA LYS A 247 38.85 -3.72 -0.33
C LYS A 247 38.24 -2.98 -1.53
N LYS A 248 37.21 -3.55 -2.15
CA LYS A 248 36.56 -3.02 -3.36
C LYS A 248 35.08 -3.40 -3.36
N ILE A 249 34.25 -2.53 -3.88
CA ILE A 249 32.83 -2.79 -4.12
C ILE A 249 32.68 -3.42 -5.52
N PRO A 250 31.90 -4.51 -5.66
CA PRO A 250 31.62 -5.10 -6.97
C PRO A 250 30.96 -4.09 -7.92
N LYS A 251 31.44 -4.03 -9.19
CA LYS A 251 30.93 -3.05 -10.17
C LYS A 251 29.42 -3.17 -10.46
N ASN A 252 28.87 -4.38 -10.38
CA ASN A 252 27.43 -4.63 -10.52
C ASN A 252 26.60 -4.00 -9.39
N ILE A 253 27.17 -3.91 -8.19
CA ILE A 253 26.52 -3.25 -7.04
C ILE A 253 26.58 -1.73 -7.17
N LEU A 254 27.69 -1.18 -7.68
CA LEU A 254 27.80 0.27 -7.91
C LEU A 254 26.76 0.79 -8.92
N LYS A 255 26.33 -0.04 -9.87
CA LYS A 255 25.28 0.31 -10.85
C LYS A 255 23.86 0.38 -10.24
N LEU A 256 23.67 -0.14 -9.03
CA LEU A 256 22.39 -0.10 -8.33
C LEU A 256 22.21 1.16 -7.49
N ILE A 257 23.25 1.99 -7.37
CA ILE A 257 23.20 3.22 -6.58
C ILE A 257 22.46 4.29 -7.37
N SER A 258 21.42 4.84 -6.76
CA SER A 258 20.59 5.92 -7.28
C SER A 258 20.29 6.94 -6.16
N ASP A 259 19.55 7.98 -6.47
CA ASP A 259 19.16 9.02 -5.51
C ASP A 259 18.31 8.48 -4.34
N LYS A 260 17.63 7.35 -4.55
CA LYS A 260 16.87 6.63 -3.52
C LYS A 260 17.68 5.61 -2.73
N THR A 261 19.01 5.60 -2.81
CA THR A 261 19.86 4.58 -2.16
C THR A 261 20.46 5.10 -0.86
N LEU A 262 20.10 4.47 0.26
CA LEU A 262 20.75 4.65 1.56
C LEU A 262 21.86 3.59 1.74
N ILE A 263 23.09 4.04 1.98
CA ILE A 263 24.23 3.13 2.10
C ILE A 263 24.57 2.89 3.56
N ILE A 264 24.65 1.61 3.97
CA ILE A 264 25.04 1.17 5.29
C ILE A 264 26.36 0.41 5.22
N LEU A 265 27.40 0.92 5.91
CA LEU A 265 28.67 0.21 6.08
C LEU A 265 28.61 -0.66 7.34
N ASN A 266 28.54 -1.97 7.13
CA ASN A 266 28.41 -2.95 8.19
C ASN A 266 29.77 -3.47 8.68
N LYS A 267 29.77 -4.24 9.79
CA LYS A 267 30.93 -4.90 10.43
C LYS A 267 31.96 -3.92 11.01
N LYS A 268 31.48 -2.82 11.61
CA LYS A 268 32.31 -1.82 12.31
C LYS A 268 33.13 -2.42 13.46
N ASP A 269 32.69 -3.54 14.02
CA ASP A 269 33.36 -4.30 15.09
C ASP A 269 34.69 -4.94 14.66
N LYS A 270 34.92 -5.09 13.37
CA LYS A 270 36.13 -5.74 12.85
C LYS A 270 37.30 -4.78 12.73
N LYS A 271 38.52 -5.23 13.15
CA LYS A 271 39.76 -4.44 13.06
C LYS A 271 40.13 -3.99 11.65
N SER A 272 39.65 -4.70 10.63
CA SER A 272 39.87 -4.40 9.19
C SER A 272 38.87 -3.39 8.62
N PHE A 273 37.93 -2.85 9.42
CA PHE A 273 36.98 -1.85 8.98
C PHE A 273 37.66 -0.56 8.52
N ASN A 274 37.43 -0.17 7.27
CA ASN A 274 38.02 1.03 6.68
C ASN A 274 37.03 1.81 5.82
N PRO A 275 36.18 2.64 6.44
CA PRO A 275 35.10 3.37 5.75
C PRO A 275 35.67 4.41 4.77
N LYS A 276 36.80 5.04 5.07
CA LYS A 276 37.39 6.10 4.21
C LYS A 276 37.64 5.63 2.78
N LYS A 277 38.10 4.39 2.63
CA LYS A 277 38.42 3.81 1.33
C LYS A 277 37.16 3.54 0.52
N ILE A 278 36.12 2.98 1.17
CA ILE A 278 34.85 2.67 0.55
C ILE A 278 34.14 3.96 0.14
N ILE A 279 34.11 4.96 1.02
CA ILE A 279 33.50 6.27 0.75
C ILE A 279 34.20 6.96 -0.45
N LYS A 280 35.53 6.83 -0.59
CA LYS A 280 36.26 7.36 -1.75
C LYS A 280 35.83 6.70 -3.04
N GLU A 281 35.63 5.38 -3.04
CA GLU A 281 35.16 4.62 -4.19
C GLU A 281 33.71 4.97 -4.56
N LEU A 282 32.83 5.14 -3.56
CA LEU A 282 31.45 5.58 -3.73
C LEU A 282 31.35 7.01 -4.29
N LYS A 283 32.16 7.95 -3.78
CA LYS A 283 32.21 9.34 -4.30
C LYS A 283 32.69 9.43 -5.73
N ALA A 284 33.48 8.45 -6.21
CA ALA A 284 33.93 8.40 -7.60
C ALA A 284 32.78 8.00 -8.57
N VAL A 285 31.69 7.44 -8.09
CA VAL A 285 30.56 6.93 -8.90
C VAL A 285 29.32 7.80 -8.81
N SER A 286 29.13 8.53 -7.70
CA SER A 286 27.94 9.35 -7.46
C SER A 286 28.31 10.78 -7.10
N TYR A 287 27.98 11.75 -7.95
CA TYR A 287 28.17 13.18 -7.69
C TYR A 287 27.06 13.81 -6.83
N THR A 288 26.03 13.07 -6.41
CA THR A 288 24.89 13.59 -5.68
C THR A 288 24.61 12.81 -4.39
N HIS A 289 24.71 13.52 -3.26
CA HIS A 289 24.14 13.23 -1.92
C HIS A 289 24.38 11.86 -1.27
N LEU A 290 25.63 11.59 -0.88
CA LEU A 290 25.94 10.57 0.13
C LEU A 290 25.72 11.14 1.54
N ARG A 291 24.57 10.87 2.18
CA ARG A 291 24.43 10.96 3.63
C ARG A 291 24.82 9.61 4.25
N ALA A 292 26.09 9.49 4.67
CA ALA A 292 26.51 8.40 5.52
C ALA A 292 25.98 8.68 6.95
N HIS A 293 24.93 7.99 7.38
CA HIS A 293 24.57 7.95 8.79
C HIS A 293 25.43 6.89 9.48
N GLU A 294 26.32 7.33 10.36
CA GLU A 294 26.95 6.45 11.35
C GLU A 294 25.86 5.98 12.31
N THR A 295 25.49 4.71 12.22
CA THR A 295 24.65 4.11 13.26
C THR A 295 25.49 3.93 14.49
N CYS A 296 25.25 4.78 15.49
CA CYS A 296 25.75 4.57 16.84
C CYS A 296 25.19 3.27 17.41
N THR A 297 26.07 2.59 18.15
CA THR A 297 25.96 1.39 19.00
C THR A 297 24.59 1.09 19.57
#